data_b8a581a44c16ffa438631738a1f1e1aa
#
_entry.id   b8a581a44c16ffa438631738a1f1e1aa
#
_cell.length_a   1.000
_cell.length_b   1.000
_cell.length_c   1.000
_cell.angle_alpha   90.00
_cell.angle_beta   90.00
_cell.angle_gamma   90.00
#
_symmetry.space_group_name_H-M   'P 1'
#
loop_
_entity.id
_entity.type
_entity.pdbx_description
1 polymer ?
#
loop_
_entity_poly.entity_id
_entity_poly.type
_entity_poly.pdbx_seq_one_letter_code
_entity_poly.pdbx_strand_id
1 'polypeptide(L)'
;MTPQEIRQIEIEYCRNNIEYFIDTYGHIEDKDAAEIIQPFNMWEAQREALRSIMANKLNVILKARQLGFSWLVLHYAAWMLITMEGRTAIGLSQKEDDAKELVRRLGVILQNMPELIQEDKHQEDGWSGPVYVQTALEIKIHFPSGLTSVFTGMASAPGAGRSFTANLIILDEWAFQQNAEEIWTAGFPTINRPTGGQVIGLSTIDRGSFFEEVFTNTDNGFNKIFIPWYADPRRDDEWYEKTKRALGNLVTQEYPASVEEALTVPGGAYFPEVNERNTISYDDLKGNVLKYVSIDYGLDMFSAHWLSLIHI
;
A
#
# COMPACT_ATOMS: atom_id res chain seq x y z
N MET A 1 -14.36 -36.28 -17.06
CA MET A 1 -14.31 -34.82 -17.09
C MET A 1 -13.27 -34.38 -18.13
N THR A 2 -13.62 -33.39 -18.92
CA THR A 2 -12.68 -32.75 -19.85
C THR A 2 -11.74 -31.83 -19.09
N PRO A 3 -10.56 -31.46 -19.63
CA PRO A 3 -9.69 -30.48 -19.02
C PRO A 3 -10.40 -29.13 -18.74
N GLN A 4 -11.32 -28.75 -19.60
CA GLN A 4 -12.13 -27.54 -19.43
C GLN A 4 -13.07 -27.64 -18.23
N GLU A 5 -13.75 -28.77 -18.04
CA GLU A 5 -14.62 -28.99 -16.86
C GLU A 5 -13.84 -28.99 -15.55
N ILE A 6 -12.65 -29.61 -15.54
CA ILE A 6 -11.76 -29.60 -14.37
C ILE A 6 -11.35 -28.17 -14.01
N ARG A 7 -10.90 -27.38 -15.01
CA ARG A 7 -10.52 -25.99 -14.81
C ARG A 7 -11.69 -25.16 -14.27
N GLN A 8 -12.91 -25.37 -14.79
CA GLN A 8 -14.08 -24.63 -14.35
C GLN A 8 -14.41 -24.91 -12.87
N ILE A 9 -14.28 -26.17 -12.44
CA ILE A 9 -14.46 -26.57 -11.03
C ILE A 9 -13.38 -25.92 -10.17
N GLU A 10 -12.14 -25.93 -10.63
CA GLU A 10 -11.00 -25.34 -9.92
C GLU A 10 -11.16 -23.83 -9.76
N ILE A 11 -11.55 -23.12 -10.81
CA ILE A 11 -11.82 -21.67 -10.76
C ILE A 11 -12.96 -21.37 -9.78
N GLU A 12 -14.03 -22.18 -9.78
CA GLU A 12 -15.15 -22.02 -8.83
C GLU A 12 -14.71 -22.25 -7.39
N TYR A 13 -13.86 -23.25 -7.14
CA TYR A 13 -13.29 -23.50 -5.83
C TYR A 13 -12.38 -22.34 -5.38
N CYS A 14 -11.49 -21.87 -6.25
CA CYS A 14 -10.64 -20.70 -6.03
C CYS A 14 -11.45 -19.43 -5.75
N ARG A 15 -12.56 -19.23 -6.46
CA ARG A 15 -13.46 -18.08 -6.24
C ARG A 15 -13.95 -18.00 -4.79
N ASN A 16 -14.26 -19.13 -4.21
CA ASN A 16 -14.79 -19.21 -2.85
C ASN A 16 -13.69 -19.33 -1.78
N ASN A 17 -12.42 -19.58 -2.18
CA ASN A 17 -11.31 -19.87 -1.28
C ASN A 17 -10.04 -19.15 -1.74
N ILE A 18 -9.95 -17.85 -1.47
CA ILE A 18 -8.79 -17.06 -1.89
C ILE A 18 -7.48 -17.52 -1.26
N GLU A 19 -7.49 -17.98 0.01
CA GLU A 19 -6.28 -18.50 0.64
C GLU A 19 -5.77 -19.73 -0.09
N TYR A 20 -6.67 -20.64 -0.47
CA TYR A 20 -6.33 -21.79 -1.32
C TYR A 20 -5.75 -21.35 -2.66
N PHE A 21 -6.36 -20.36 -3.32
CA PHE A 21 -5.85 -19.82 -4.59
C PHE A 21 -4.41 -19.32 -4.45
N ILE A 22 -4.13 -18.54 -3.40
CA ILE A 22 -2.79 -18.00 -3.17
C ILE A 22 -1.80 -19.12 -2.77
N ASP A 23 -2.19 -20.02 -1.88
CA ASP A 23 -1.32 -21.11 -1.41
C ASP A 23 -0.98 -22.12 -2.52
N THR A 24 -1.90 -22.30 -3.49
CA THR A 24 -1.71 -23.28 -4.57
C THR A 24 -1.00 -22.68 -5.78
N TYR A 25 -1.37 -21.45 -6.16
CA TYR A 25 -0.93 -20.83 -7.41
C TYR A 25 -0.06 -19.59 -7.21
N GLY A 26 0.00 -19.04 -5.99
CA GLY A 26 0.70 -17.79 -5.71
C GLY A 26 2.22 -17.94 -5.82
N HIS A 27 2.85 -17.03 -6.55
CA HIS A 27 4.31 -16.93 -6.68
C HIS A 27 4.76 -15.47 -6.51
N ILE A 28 5.95 -15.30 -5.97
CA ILE A 28 6.63 -14.00 -5.81
C ILE A 28 8.05 -14.07 -6.35
N GLU A 29 8.61 -12.89 -6.61
CA GLU A 29 10.05 -12.78 -6.81
C GLU A 29 10.74 -12.48 -5.48
N ASP A 30 11.62 -13.36 -5.07
CA ASP A 30 12.54 -13.15 -3.95
C ASP A 30 13.98 -13.11 -4.51
N LYS A 31 14.59 -11.92 -4.50
CA LYS A 31 15.94 -11.71 -5.04
C LYS A 31 17.03 -12.31 -4.16
N ASP A 32 16.71 -12.62 -2.91
CA ASP A 32 17.63 -13.20 -1.94
C ASP A 32 17.59 -14.74 -1.95
N ALA A 33 16.61 -15.33 -2.64
CA ALA A 33 16.46 -16.77 -2.77
C ALA A 33 17.35 -17.35 -3.89
N ALA A 34 17.70 -18.64 -3.78
CA ALA A 34 18.46 -19.35 -4.81
C ALA A 34 17.72 -19.44 -6.15
N GLU A 35 16.42 -19.59 -6.12
CA GLU A 35 15.52 -19.45 -7.26
C GLU A 35 14.74 -18.16 -7.07
N ILE A 36 14.74 -17.30 -8.08
CA ILE A 36 14.13 -15.97 -7.98
C ILE A 36 12.61 -16.07 -7.82
N ILE A 37 11.97 -17.00 -8.53
CA ILE A 37 10.53 -17.23 -8.44
C ILE A 37 10.27 -18.28 -7.36
N GLN A 38 9.52 -17.88 -6.33
CA GLN A 38 9.21 -18.71 -5.18
C GLN A 38 7.69 -18.81 -4.98
N PRO A 39 7.17 -19.93 -4.45
CA PRO A 39 5.80 -19.98 -3.96
C PRO A 39 5.55 -18.90 -2.91
N PHE A 40 4.41 -18.26 -2.99
CA PHE A 40 4.02 -17.24 -2.00
C PHE A 40 3.45 -17.90 -0.74
N ASN A 41 4.32 -18.32 0.15
CA ASN A 41 3.96 -18.86 1.44
C ASN A 41 3.54 -17.73 2.40
N MET A 42 2.24 -17.45 2.46
CA MET A 42 1.73 -16.36 3.31
C MET A 42 2.01 -16.62 4.80
N TRP A 43 2.53 -15.60 5.46
CA TRP A 43 2.63 -15.56 6.92
C TRP A 43 1.26 -15.32 7.57
N GLU A 44 1.10 -15.62 8.86
CA GLU A 44 -0.18 -15.44 9.53
C GLU A 44 -0.65 -13.97 9.49
N ALA A 45 0.24 -13.01 9.68
CA ALA A 45 -0.11 -11.58 9.58
C ALA A 45 -0.65 -11.20 8.18
N GLN A 46 -0.16 -11.82 7.11
CA GLN A 46 -0.67 -11.63 5.75
C GLN A 46 -2.05 -12.27 5.57
N ARG A 47 -2.27 -13.47 6.15
CA ARG A 47 -3.59 -14.14 6.14
C ARG A 47 -4.64 -13.36 6.91
N GLU A 48 -4.30 -12.87 8.10
CA GLU A 48 -5.19 -12.03 8.90
C GLU A 48 -5.56 -10.73 8.16
N ALA A 49 -4.56 -10.07 7.55
CA ALA A 49 -4.79 -8.89 6.74
C ALA A 49 -5.67 -9.19 5.52
N LEU A 50 -5.44 -10.31 4.83
CA LEU A 50 -6.24 -10.74 3.69
C LEU A 50 -7.71 -10.95 4.08
N ARG A 51 -7.98 -11.66 5.19
CA ARG A 51 -9.33 -11.85 5.73
C ARG A 51 -10.01 -10.53 6.07
N SER A 52 -9.24 -9.61 6.68
CA SER A 52 -9.71 -8.26 7.03
C SER A 52 -10.02 -7.42 5.78
N ILE A 53 -9.17 -7.49 4.75
CA ILE A 53 -9.40 -6.84 3.45
C ILE A 53 -10.69 -7.34 2.80
N MET A 54 -10.92 -8.66 2.78
CA MET A 54 -12.12 -9.25 2.17
C MET A 54 -13.42 -8.81 2.85
N ALA A 55 -13.37 -8.57 4.16
CA ALA A 55 -14.54 -8.18 4.94
C ALA A 55 -14.91 -6.69 4.80
N ASN A 56 -14.02 -5.85 4.25
CA ASN A 56 -14.18 -4.41 4.26
C ASN A 56 -14.01 -3.80 2.87
N LYS A 57 -14.80 -2.77 2.57
CA LYS A 57 -14.76 -2.08 1.26
C LYS A 57 -13.61 -1.08 1.16
N LEU A 58 -13.32 -0.36 2.24
CA LEU A 58 -12.23 0.61 2.32
C LEU A 58 -11.18 0.10 3.29
N ASN A 59 -9.97 -0.09 2.82
CA ASN A 59 -8.87 -0.62 3.62
C ASN A 59 -7.66 0.29 3.53
N VAL A 60 -7.05 0.58 4.68
CA VAL A 60 -5.78 1.29 4.77
C VAL A 60 -4.80 0.48 5.62
N ILE A 61 -3.64 0.19 5.06
CA ILE A 61 -2.63 -0.70 5.64
C ILE A 61 -1.36 0.10 5.91
N LEU A 62 -1.10 0.37 7.17
CA LEU A 62 0.17 0.91 7.65
C LEU A 62 1.09 -0.27 7.96
N LYS A 63 2.18 -0.39 7.25
CA LYS A 63 3.07 -1.55 7.33
C LYS A 63 4.53 -1.14 7.51
N ALA A 64 5.33 -1.98 8.14
CA ALA A 64 6.77 -1.90 8.02
C ALA A 64 7.22 -2.27 6.60
N ARG A 65 8.42 -1.85 6.25
CA ARG A 65 8.98 -2.04 4.91
C ARG A 65 9.28 -3.50 4.60
N GLN A 66 9.13 -3.89 3.33
CA GLN A 66 9.51 -5.21 2.80
C GLN A 66 8.79 -6.41 3.44
N LEU A 67 7.52 -6.28 3.75
CA LEU A 67 6.69 -7.35 4.32
C LEU A 67 5.85 -8.09 3.26
N GLY A 68 6.14 -7.94 1.97
CA GLY A 68 5.45 -8.64 0.89
C GLY A 68 4.00 -8.20 0.60
N PHE A 69 3.53 -7.10 1.20
CA PHE A 69 2.12 -6.69 1.07
C PHE A 69 1.74 -6.21 -0.33
N SER A 70 2.64 -5.60 -1.10
CA SER A 70 2.36 -5.28 -2.51
C SER A 70 2.12 -6.56 -3.32
N TRP A 71 2.85 -7.65 -3.06
CA TRP A 71 2.58 -8.97 -3.64
C TRP A 71 1.23 -9.52 -3.20
N LEU A 72 0.88 -9.42 -1.90
CA LEU A 72 -0.41 -9.89 -1.38
C LEU A 72 -1.59 -9.23 -2.07
N VAL A 73 -1.57 -7.89 -2.22
CA VAL A 73 -2.68 -7.17 -2.87
C VAL A 73 -2.72 -7.41 -4.38
N LEU A 74 -1.59 -7.71 -5.02
CA LEU A 74 -1.56 -8.13 -6.42
C LEU A 74 -2.11 -9.55 -6.61
N HIS A 75 -1.88 -10.48 -5.67
CA HIS A 75 -2.54 -11.78 -5.67
C HIS A 75 -4.06 -11.65 -5.47
N TYR A 76 -4.48 -10.73 -4.61
CA TYR A 76 -5.90 -10.40 -4.45
C TYR A 76 -6.50 -9.89 -5.78
N ALA A 77 -5.78 -9.01 -6.49
CA ALA A 77 -6.19 -8.56 -7.83
C ALA A 77 -6.25 -9.71 -8.84
N ALA A 78 -5.21 -10.56 -8.89
CA ALA A 78 -5.16 -11.74 -9.76
C ALA A 78 -6.35 -12.67 -9.50
N TRP A 79 -6.60 -13.00 -8.23
CA TRP A 79 -7.75 -13.81 -7.81
C TRP A 79 -9.07 -13.24 -8.34
N MET A 80 -9.33 -11.94 -8.10
CA MET A 80 -10.56 -11.30 -8.56
C MET A 80 -10.68 -11.30 -10.09
N LEU A 81 -9.58 -10.95 -10.79
CA LEU A 81 -9.58 -10.81 -12.25
C LEU A 81 -9.74 -12.14 -12.99
N ILE A 82 -9.25 -13.25 -12.40
CA ILE A 82 -9.31 -14.59 -13.00
C ILE A 82 -10.62 -15.31 -12.65
N THR A 83 -11.04 -15.20 -11.39
CA THR A 83 -12.21 -15.98 -10.91
C THR A 83 -13.54 -15.28 -11.14
N MET A 84 -13.54 -13.98 -11.42
CA MET A 84 -14.72 -13.16 -11.66
C MET A 84 -14.56 -12.42 -12.99
N GLU A 85 -15.18 -12.94 -14.04
CA GLU A 85 -15.06 -12.38 -15.39
C GLU A 85 -15.57 -10.94 -15.50
N GLY A 86 -14.95 -10.13 -16.37
CA GLY A 86 -15.36 -8.75 -16.63
C GLY A 86 -15.03 -7.75 -15.52
N ARG A 87 -14.05 -8.06 -14.67
CA ARG A 87 -13.61 -7.18 -13.57
C ARG A 87 -12.51 -6.23 -14.02
N THR A 88 -12.50 -5.05 -13.41
CA THR A 88 -11.48 -4.03 -13.62
C THR A 88 -10.78 -3.72 -12.30
N ALA A 89 -9.45 -3.70 -12.33
CA ALA A 89 -8.63 -3.26 -11.21
C ALA A 89 -7.67 -2.16 -11.66
N ILE A 90 -7.38 -1.22 -10.77
CA ILE A 90 -6.43 -0.14 -10.98
C ILE A 90 -5.36 -0.24 -9.88
N GLY A 91 -4.09 -0.22 -10.29
CA GLY A 91 -2.95 -0.04 -9.40
C GLY A 91 -2.37 1.35 -9.55
N LEU A 92 -2.49 2.19 -8.53
CA LEU A 92 -1.92 3.53 -8.50
C LEU A 92 -0.63 3.52 -7.69
N SER A 93 0.42 4.12 -8.24
CA SER A 93 1.71 4.27 -7.55
C SER A 93 2.27 5.68 -7.74
N GLN A 94 3.35 6.01 -7.03
CA GLN A 94 3.92 7.35 -7.00
C GLN A 94 4.35 7.84 -8.39
N LYS A 95 4.99 6.96 -9.17
CA LYS A 95 5.55 7.27 -10.50
C LYS A 95 5.12 6.23 -11.53
N GLU A 96 5.27 6.58 -12.80
CA GLU A 96 4.94 5.67 -13.91
C GLU A 96 5.78 4.38 -13.89
N ASP A 97 7.07 4.47 -13.52
CA ASP A 97 7.92 3.29 -13.45
C ASP A 97 7.51 2.35 -12.32
N ASP A 98 7.04 2.88 -11.19
CA ASP A 98 6.49 2.08 -10.10
C ASP A 98 5.15 1.43 -10.52
N ALA A 99 4.32 2.14 -11.28
CA ALA A 99 3.10 1.59 -11.86
C ALA A 99 3.38 0.47 -12.88
N LYS A 100 4.40 0.62 -13.72
CA LYS A 100 4.89 -0.46 -14.61
C LYS A 100 5.37 -1.66 -13.82
N GLU A 101 6.04 -1.44 -12.68
CA GLU A 101 6.49 -2.52 -11.81
C GLU A 101 5.33 -3.30 -11.19
N LEU A 102 4.22 -2.63 -10.80
CA LEU A 102 3.01 -3.33 -10.35
C LEU A 102 2.44 -4.23 -11.46
N VAL A 103 2.36 -3.72 -12.69
CA VAL A 103 1.90 -4.49 -13.85
C VAL A 103 2.84 -5.66 -14.13
N ARG A 104 4.16 -5.44 -14.08
CA ARG A 104 5.16 -6.49 -14.26
C ARG A 104 5.02 -7.60 -13.22
N ARG A 105 4.87 -7.25 -11.93
CA ARG A 105 4.67 -8.23 -10.85
C ARG A 105 3.39 -9.02 -11.01
N LEU A 106 2.30 -8.37 -11.38
CA LEU A 106 1.06 -9.09 -11.71
C LEU A 106 1.26 -10.06 -12.87
N GLY A 107 2.01 -9.67 -13.90
CA GLY A 107 2.41 -10.56 -14.99
C GLY A 107 3.19 -11.79 -14.52
N VAL A 108 4.13 -11.62 -13.58
CA VAL A 108 4.85 -12.74 -12.96
C VAL A 108 3.88 -13.69 -12.25
N ILE A 109 2.90 -13.16 -11.51
CA ILE A 109 1.88 -13.98 -10.85
C ILE A 109 1.10 -14.80 -11.88
N LEU A 110 0.59 -14.17 -12.94
CA LEU A 110 -0.21 -14.84 -13.98
C LEU A 110 0.61 -15.90 -14.75
N GLN A 111 1.87 -15.61 -15.03
CA GLN A 111 2.76 -16.53 -15.75
C GLN A 111 3.01 -17.84 -14.98
N ASN A 112 2.93 -17.81 -13.66
CA ASN A 112 3.19 -18.96 -12.80
C ASN A 112 1.91 -19.74 -12.41
N MET A 113 0.80 -19.55 -13.12
CA MET A 113 -0.44 -20.31 -12.94
C MET A 113 -1.02 -20.79 -14.30
N PRO A 114 -0.23 -21.49 -15.14
CA PRO A 114 -0.62 -21.84 -16.51
C PRO A 114 -1.84 -22.79 -16.58
N GLU A 115 -2.17 -23.47 -15.49
CA GLU A 115 -3.37 -24.32 -15.39
C GLU A 115 -4.67 -23.51 -15.38
N LEU A 116 -4.61 -22.25 -14.91
CA LEU A 116 -5.78 -21.37 -14.81
C LEU A 116 -5.86 -20.39 -15.98
N ILE A 117 -4.70 -19.86 -16.42
CA ILE A 117 -4.61 -18.80 -17.43
C ILE A 117 -3.31 -18.92 -18.20
N GLN A 118 -3.31 -18.62 -19.51
CA GLN A 118 -2.09 -18.61 -20.31
C GLN A 118 -1.88 -17.28 -21.03
N GLU A 119 -0.64 -16.96 -21.34
CA GLU A 119 -0.33 -15.80 -22.18
C GLU A 119 -0.75 -16.05 -23.62
N ASP A 120 -1.38 -15.06 -24.27
CA ASP A 120 -1.91 -15.19 -25.64
C ASP A 120 -0.86 -15.66 -26.64
N LYS A 121 0.39 -15.26 -26.49
CA LYS A 121 1.50 -15.63 -27.36
C LYS A 121 2.08 -17.01 -27.09
N HIS A 122 1.78 -17.62 -25.96
CA HIS A 122 2.39 -18.87 -25.48
C HIS A 122 1.36 -19.90 -25.05
N GLN A 123 0.23 -19.95 -25.77
CA GLN A 123 -0.81 -20.93 -25.48
C GLN A 123 -0.37 -22.33 -25.87
N GLU A 124 -0.72 -23.30 -25.03
CA GLU A 124 -0.59 -24.72 -25.35
C GLU A 124 -1.62 -25.13 -26.41
N ASP A 125 -1.25 -26.13 -27.22
CA ASP A 125 -2.17 -26.69 -28.23
C ASP A 125 -3.43 -27.24 -27.54
N GLY A 126 -4.60 -26.79 -27.98
CA GLY A 126 -5.90 -27.17 -27.42
C GLY A 126 -6.31 -26.41 -26.16
N TRP A 127 -5.59 -25.33 -25.79
CA TRP A 127 -6.03 -24.47 -24.71
C TRP A 127 -7.41 -23.86 -25.00
N SER A 128 -8.28 -23.90 -24.00
CA SER A 128 -9.67 -23.38 -24.10
C SER A 128 -10.05 -22.52 -22.90
N GLY A 129 -9.04 -22.14 -22.09
CA GLY A 129 -9.22 -21.28 -20.91
C GLY A 129 -9.02 -19.79 -21.23
N PRO A 130 -9.00 -18.96 -20.17
CA PRO A 130 -8.70 -17.55 -20.34
C PRO A 130 -7.26 -17.33 -20.84
N VAL A 131 -7.08 -16.26 -21.62
CA VAL A 131 -5.76 -15.82 -22.09
C VAL A 131 -5.51 -14.38 -21.67
N TYR A 132 -4.25 -14.03 -21.40
CA TYR A 132 -3.92 -12.65 -21.09
C TYR A 132 -2.92 -12.05 -22.07
N VAL A 133 -3.05 -10.74 -22.25
CA VAL A 133 -2.12 -9.89 -22.99
C VAL A 133 -1.60 -8.84 -22.04
N GLN A 134 -0.29 -8.67 -21.99
CA GLN A 134 0.39 -7.69 -21.14
C GLN A 134 1.08 -6.61 -21.98
N THR A 135 0.89 -5.37 -21.56
CA THR A 135 1.68 -4.20 -21.98
C THR A 135 2.42 -3.63 -20.76
N ALA A 136 3.14 -2.53 -20.94
CA ALA A 136 3.87 -1.90 -19.84
C ALA A 136 2.96 -1.42 -18.69
N LEU A 137 1.73 -0.99 -18.98
CA LEU A 137 0.81 -0.39 -18.01
C LEU A 137 -0.55 -1.08 -17.93
N GLU A 138 -0.75 -2.17 -18.66
CA GLU A 138 -2.06 -2.83 -18.70
C GLU A 138 -1.90 -4.34 -18.90
N ILE A 139 -2.76 -5.10 -18.21
CA ILE A 139 -3.01 -6.52 -18.50
C ILE A 139 -4.49 -6.69 -18.82
N LYS A 140 -4.80 -7.31 -19.94
CA LYS A 140 -6.15 -7.75 -20.32
C LYS A 140 -6.26 -9.25 -20.26
N ILE A 141 -7.29 -9.75 -19.62
CA ILE A 141 -7.63 -11.17 -19.55
C ILE A 141 -8.91 -11.38 -20.36
N HIS A 142 -8.78 -12.11 -21.46
CA HIS A 142 -9.89 -12.47 -22.34
C HIS A 142 -10.43 -13.85 -21.97
N PHE A 143 -11.72 -13.93 -21.73
CA PHE A 143 -12.40 -15.17 -21.35
C PHE A 143 -13.12 -15.79 -22.55
N PRO A 144 -13.30 -17.14 -22.54
CA PRO A 144 -14.09 -17.81 -23.58
C PRO A 144 -15.54 -17.33 -23.68
N SER A 145 -16.09 -16.74 -22.64
CA SER A 145 -17.41 -16.10 -22.61
C SER A 145 -17.49 -14.83 -23.46
N GLY A 146 -16.35 -14.27 -23.89
CA GLY A 146 -16.24 -12.99 -24.56
C GLY A 146 -16.08 -11.78 -23.62
N LEU A 147 -16.14 -11.98 -22.28
CA LEU A 147 -15.87 -10.95 -21.30
C LEU A 147 -14.35 -10.71 -21.19
N THR A 148 -13.99 -9.52 -20.73
CA THR A 148 -12.59 -9.13 -20.53
C THR A 148 -12.42 -8.51 -19.14
N SER A 149 -11.49 -9.05 -18.37
CA SER A 149 -11.01 -8.39 -17.14
C SER A 149 -9.76 -7.57 -17.43
N VAL A 150 -9.58 -6.46 -16.72
CA VAL A 150 -8.49 -5.50 -16.98
C VAL A 150 -7.81 -5.08 -15.69
N PHE A 151 -6.48 -5.08 -15.67
CA PHE A 151 -5.66 -4.39 -14.69
C PHE A 151 -4.93 -3.24 -15.37
N THR A 152 -5.01 -2.03 -14.81
CA THR A 152 -4.32 -0.85 -15.32
C THR A 152 -3.41 -0.27 -14.24
N GLY A 153 -2.11 -0.13 -14.55
CA GLY A 153 -1.15 0.62 -13.74
C GLY A 153 -1.23 2.11 -14.06
N MET A 154 -1.28 2.96 -13.04
CA MET A 154 -1.37 4.41 -13.20
C MET A 154 -0.39 5.13 -12.27
N ALA A 155 0.20 6.22 -12.75
CA ALA A 155 0.94 7.13 -11.89
C ALA A 155 -0.01 8.08 -11.13
N SER A 156 0.42 8.53 -9.95
CA SER A 156 -0.25 9.56 -9.16
C SER A 156 -0.08 10.92 -9.86
N ALA A 157 -1.04 11.27 -10.70
CA ALA A 157 -1.09 12.54 -11.43
C ALA A 157 -2.40 13.27 -11.14
N PRO A 158 -2.44 14.61 -11.25
CA PRO A 158 -3.67 15.38 -11.11
C PRO A 158 -4.79 14.81 -11.99
N GLY A 159 -5.96 14.60 -11.40
CA GLY A 159 -7.12 14.06 -12.11
C GLY A 159 -7.15 12.54 -12.31
N ALA A 160 -6.14 11.78 -11.90
CA ALA A 160 -6.13 10.31 -11.99
C ALA A 160 -7.37 9.69 -11.30
N GLY A 161 -7.83 10.26 -10.20
CA GLY A 161 -9.03 9.79 -9.48
C GLY A 161 -10.33 9.78 -10.30
N ARG A 162 -10.42 10.60 -11.34
CA ARG A 162 -11.61 10.62 -12.23
C ARG A 162 -11.78 9.33 -13.06
N SER A 163 -10.72 8.55 -13.18
CA SER A 163 -10.71 7.27 -13.89
C SER A 163 -11.07 6.07 -13.00
N PHE A 164 -11.40 6.26 -11.73
CA PHE A 164 -11.65 5.20 -10.75
C PHE A 164 -12.96 4.42 -10.97
N THR A 165 -13.29 4.11 -12.20
CA THR A 165 -14.39 3.18 -12.50
C THR A 165 -13.86 1.75 -12.50
N ALA A 166 -13.57 1.22 -11.31
CA ALA A 166 -13.01 -0.11 -11.13
C ALA A 166 -13.70 -0.87 -10.00
N ASN A 167 -13.55 -2.20 -10.02
CA ASN A 167 -13.99 -3.08 -8.95
C ASN A 167 -12.98 -3.12 -7.80
N LEU A 168 -11.71 -2.87 -8.10
CA LEU A 168 -10.63 -2.81 -7.13
C LEU A 168 -9.69 -1.64 -7.46
N ILE A 169 -9.32 -0.88 -6.45
CA ILE A 169 -8.32 0.19 -6.53
C ILE A 169 -7.24 -0.10 -5.48
N ILE A 170 -6.02 -0.25 -5.94
CA ILE A 170 -4.83 -0.42 -5.11
C ILE A 170 -4.06 0.90 -5.13
N LEU A 171 -3.80 1.47 -3.96
CA LEU A 171 -2.99 2.67 -3.77
C LEU A 171 -1.67 2.22 -3.10
N ASP A 172 -0.68 1.87 -3.93
CA ASP A 172 0.61 1.37 -3.44
C ASP A 172 1.53 2.53 -3.09
N GLU A 173 2.23 2.40 -1.94
CA GLU A 173 3.03 3.46 -1.32
C GLU A 173 2.27 4.80 -1.26
N TRP A 174 1.03 4.73 -0.77
CA TRP A 174 0.07 5.83 -0.79
C TRP A 174 0.54 7.08 -0.05
N ALA A 175 1.31 6.93 1.04
CA ALA A 175 1.86 8.06 1.79
C ALA A 175 2.78 8.96 0.96
N PHE A 176 3.45 8.39 -0.06
CA PHE A 176 4.41 9.09 -0.89
C PHE A 176 3.83 9.57 -2.23
N GLN A 177 2.53 9.33 -2.47
CA GLN A 177 1.88 9.76 -3.70
C GLN A 177 1.59 11.27 -3.65
N GLN A 178 2.09 11.98 -4.65
CA GLN A 178 1.74 13.38 -4.85
C GLN A 178 0.25 13.48 -5.23
N ASN A 179 -0.40 14.56 -4.79
CA ASN A 179 -1.83 14.82 -5.06
C ASN A 179 -2.79 13.74 -4.51
N ALA A 180 -2.38 12.95 -3.51
CA ALA A 180 -3.18 11.84 -2.97
C ALA A 180 -4.59 12.28 -2.53
N GLU A 181 -4.72 13.43 -1.87
CA GLU A 181 -6.00 14.01 -1.45
C GLU A 181 -6.88 14.43 -2.63
N GLU A 182 -6.30 15.09 -3.65
CA GLU A 182 -7.02 15.48 -4.87
C GLU A 182 -7.54 14.23 -5.61
N ILE A 183 -6.67 13.23 -5.77
CA ILE A 183 -7.00 11.97 -6.43
C ILE A 183 -8.11 11.24 -5.68
N TRP A 184 -8.01 11.18 -4.34
CA TRP A 184 -9.03 10.57 -3.49
C TRP A 184 -10.38 11.30 -3.62
N THR A 185 -10.37 12.62 -3.47
CA THR A 185 -11.58 13.45 -3.58
C THR A 185 -12.25 13.30 -4.94
N ALA A 186 -11.48 13.26 -6.02
CA ALA A 186 -12.01 13.07 -7.38
C ALA A 186 -12.53 11.65 -7.62
N GLY A 187 -11.93 10.63 -7.00
CA GLY A 187 -12.28 9.21 -7.16
C GLY A 187 -13.41 8.75 -6.25
N PHE A 188 -13.52 9.32 -5.06
CA PHE A 188 -14.47 8.89 -4.03
C PHE A 188 -15.93 8.77 -4.49
N PRO A 189 -16.51 9.71 -5.28
CA PRO A 189 -17.87 9.57 -5.77
C PRO A 189 -18.13 8.31 -6.59
N THR A 190 -17.11 7.81 -7.31
CA THR A 190 -17.23 6.56 -8.09
C THR A 190 -17.12 5.31 -7.22
N ILE A 191 -16.35 5.40 -6.14
CA ILE A 191 -16.17 4.33 -5.16
C ILE A 191 -17.39 4.22 -4.23
N ASN A 192 -17.96 5.36 -3.83
CA ASN A 192 -19.06 5.43 -2.86
C ASN A 192 -20.43 5.04 -3.42
N ARG A 193 -20.48 4.42 -4.60
CA ARG A 193 -21.73 3.84 -5.14
C ARG A 193 -22.03 2.50 -4.46
N PRO A 194 -23.29 2.04 -4.42
CA PRO A 194 -23.64 0.71 -3.90
C PRO A 194 -22.85 -0.41 -4.57
N THR A 195 -22.60 -0.28 -5.88
CA THR A 195 -21.80 -1.21 -6.71
C THR A 195 -20.36 -0.72 -6.92
N GLY A 196 -19.92 0.28 -6.16
CA GLY A 196 -18.58 0.85 -6.29
C GLY A 196 -17.48 -0.12 -5.84
N GLY A 197 -16.28 0.13 -6.32
CA GLY A 197 -15.12 -0.72 -6.09
C GLY A 197 -14.65 -0.75 -4.64
N GLN A 198 -13.84 -1.74 -4.35
CA GLN A 198 -13.07 -1.85 -3.12
C GLN A 198 -11.77 -1.06 -3.23
N VAL A 199 -11.31 -0.49 -2.13
CA VAL A 199 -10.04 0.25 -2.05
C VAL A 199 -9.11 -0.43 -1.05
N ILE A 200 -7.85 -0.58 -1.45
CA ILE A 200 -6.76 -1.05 -0.62
C ILE A 200 -5.60 -0.06 -0.76
N GLY A 201 -5.44 0.82 0.23
CA GLY A 201 -4.28 1.71 0.34
C GLY A 201 -3.24 1.11 1.26
N LEU A 202 -1.97 1.08 0.85
CA LEU A 202 -0.89 0.54 1.66
C LEU A 202 0.37 1.40 1.56
N SER A 203 1.06 1.58 2.68
CA SER A 203 2.31 2.36 2.74
C SER A 203 3.07 2.09 4.05
N THR A 204 4.34 2.46 4.09
CA THR A 204 4.99 2.93 5.33
C THR A 204 4.47 4.32 5.64
N ILE A 205 4.76 4.83 6.85
CA ILE A 205 4.32 6.16 7.23
C ILE A 205 5.17 7.24 6.54
N ASP A 206 4.52 8.27 6.02
CA ASP A 206 5.11 9.57 5.75
C ASP A 206 4.28 10.61 6.51
N ARG A 207 4.92 11.27 7.48
CA ARG A 207 4.22 12.15 8.42
C ARG A 207 3.79 13.44 7.74
N GLY A 208 2.57 13.88 8.03
CA GLY A 208 1.92 15.01 7.37
C GLY A 208 1.30 14.64 6.02
N SER A 209 1.37 13.37 5.59
CA SER A 209 0.74 12.92 4.35
C SER A 209 -0.77 12.71 4.51
N PHE A 210 -1.49 12.76 3.40
CA PHE A 210 -2.91 12.40 3.37
C PHE A 210 -3.17 10.96 3.83
N PHE A 211 -2.22 10.05 3.60
CA PHE A 211 -2.30 8.68 4.12
C PHE A 211 -2.35 8.63 5.65
N GLU A 212 -1.50 9.42 6.33
CA GLU A 212 -1.53 9.53 7.79
C GLU A 212 -2.88 10.07 8.27
N GLU A 213 -3.41 11.10 7.62
CA GLU A 213 -4.74 11.64 7.95
C GLU A 213 -5.82 10.56 7.81
N VAL A 214 -5.83 9.81 6.71
CA VAL A 214 -6.77 8.70 6.50
C VAL A 214 -6.59 7.61 7.56
N PHE A 215 -5.36 7.27 7.91
CA PHE A 215 -5.09 6.21 8.88
C PHE A 215 -5.48 6.62 10.30
N THR A 216 -5.27 7.86 10.70
CA THR A 216 -5.55 8.35 12.06
C THR A 216 -7.00 8.77 12.29
N ASN A 217 -7.71 9.21 11.25
CA ASN A 217 -9.11 9.61 11.35
C ASN A 217 -10.01 8.40 11.64
N THR A 218 -10.74 8.40 12.76
CA THR A 218 -11.60 7.30 13.22
C THR A 218 -12.95 7.24 12.52
N ASP A 219 -13.38 8.31 11.86
CA ASP A 219 -14.76 8.47 11.35
C ASP A 219 -14.86 8.38 9.82
N ASN A 220 -13.79 8.00 9.13
CA ASN A 220 -13.73 7.98 7.66
C ASN A 220 -14.18 6.65 7.02
N GLY A 221 -14.59 5.67 7.81
CA GLY A 221 -15.06 4.37 7.34
C GLY A 221 -13.98 3.42 6.82
N PHE A 222 -12.69 3.77 6.93
CA PHE A 222 -11.61 2.86 6.59
C PHE A 222 -11.36 1.83 7.67
N ASN A 223 -11.26 0.57 7.26
CA ASN A 223 -10.68 -0.51 8.04
C ASN A 223 -9.16 -0.31 8.12
N LYS A 224 -8.62 -0.18 9.32
CA LYS A 224 -7.22 0.13 9.59
C LYS A 224 -6.46 -1.11 9.98
N ILE A 225 -5.46 -1.45 9.21
CA ILE A 225 -4.61 -2.61 9.41
C ILE A 225 -3.20 -2.10 9.68
N PHE A 226 -2.61 -2.53 10.79
CA PHE A 226 -1.22 -2.23 11.13
C PHE A 226 -0.39 -3.51 11.09
N ILE A 227 0.76 -3.46 10.41
CA ILE A 227 1.67 -4.59 10.27
C ILE A 227 3.06 -4.19 10.76
N PRO A 228 3.46 -4.63 11.96
CA PRO A 228 4.76 -4.31 12.54
C PRO A 228 5.91 -5.05 11.84
N TRP A 229 7.14 -4.60 12.10
CA TRP A 229 8.33 -5.19 11.49
C TRP A 229 8.52 -6.68 11.82
N TYR A 230 8.13 -7.10 13.03
CA TYR A 230 8.26 -8.49 13.51
C TYR A 230 7.17 -9.43 12.95
N ALA A 231 6.27 -8.94 12.09
CA ALA A 231 5.37 -9.77 11.32
C ALA A 231 6.10 -10.66 10.30
N ASP A 232 7.34 -10.30 9.92
CA ASP A 232 8.23 -11.17 9.16
C ASP A 232 8.91 -12.15 10.12
N PRO A 233 8.62 -13.46 10.06
CA PRO A 233 9.18 -14.45 10.98
C PRO A 233 10.70 -14.64 10.87
N ARG A 234 11.33 -14.06 9.84
CA ARG A 234 12.78 -14.08 9.63
C ARG A 234 13.49 -12.96 10.36
N ARG A 235 12.75 -12.00 10.95
CA ARG A 235 13.29 -10.83 11.67
C ARG A 235 13.16 -11.06 13.16
N ASP A 236 14.27 -11.00 13.87
CA ASP A 236 14.38 -11.07 15.32
C ASP A 236 14.84 -9.74 15.93
N ASP A 237 14.96 -9.72 17.25
CA ASP A 237 15.40 -8.54 17.99
C ASP A 237 16.84 -8.15 17.60
N GLU A 238 17.73 -9.11 17.28
CA GLU A 238 19.11 -8.83 16.87
C GLU A 238 19.11 -8.11 15.51
N TRP A 239 18.30 -8.57 14.56
CA TRP A 239 18.10 -7.92 13.29
C TRP A 239 17.57 -6.49 13.48
N TYR A 240 16.59 -6.30 14.38
CA TYR A 240 16.01 -4.98 14.65
C TYR A 240 17.02 -4.01 15.25
N GLU A 241 17.79 -4.43 16.27
CA GLU A 241 18.81 -3.60 16.89
C GLU A 241 19.95 -3.22 15.91
N LYS A 242 20.31 -4.12 15.00
CA LYS A 242 21.25 -3.81 13.91
C LYS A 242 20.68 -2.76 12.94
N THR A 243 19.42 -2.93 12.56
CA THR A 243 18.71 -2.01 11.66
C THR A 243 18.55 -0.63 12.30
N LYS A 244 18.20 -0.58 13.58
CA LYS A 244 18.09 0.67 14.36
C LYS A 244 19.39 1.44 14.43
N ARG A 245 20.51 0.75 14.61
CA ARG A 245 21.84 1.39 14.57
C ARG A 245 22.18 1.96 13.19
N ALA A 246 21.75 1.30 12.12
CA ALA A 246 22.01 1.73 10.75
C ALA A 246 21.11 2.92 10.32
N LEU A 247 19.84 2.92 10.71
CA LEU A 247 18.86 3.92 10.28
C LEU A 247 18.67 5.07 11.28
N GLY A 248 19.12 4.91 12.53
CA GLY A 248 18.87 5.91 13.58
C GLY A 248 17.38 6.18 13.75
N ASN A 249 17.00 7.45 13.75
CA ASN A 249 15.62 7.88 13.95
C ASN A 249 14.65 7.47 12.83
N LEU A 250 15.14 7.07 11.66
CA LEU A 250 14.29 6.63 10.54
C LEU A 250 13.72 5.22 10.78
N VAL A 251 14.25 4.46 11.75
CA VAL A 251 13.78 3.10 12.02
C VAL A 251 12.29 3.07 12.38
N THR A 252 11.79 4.05 13.12
CA THR A 252 10.37 4.13 13.51
C THR A 252 9.43 4.42 12.36
N GLN A 253 9.93 5.04 11.29
CA GLN A 253 9.19 5.26 10.05
C GLN A 253 9.17 4.00 9.18
N GLU A 254 10.33 3.35 9.02
CA GLU A 254 10.51 2.24 8.09
C GLU A 254 10.12 0.89 8.71
N TYR A 255 10.36 0.72 10.02
CA TYR A 255 10.19 -0.55 10.75
C TYR A 255 9.53 -0.33 12.11
N PRO A 256 8.34 0.27 12.18
CA PRO A 256 7.65 0.49 13.45
C PRO A 256 7.24 -0.83 14.11
N ALA A 257 7.30 -0.87 15.45
CA ALA A 257 6.78 -1.96 16.26
C ALA A 257 5.32 -1.74 16.70
N SER A 258 4.85 -0.49 16.69
CA SER A 258 3.46 -0.14 17.00
C SER A 258 3.00 1.05 16.17
N VAL A 259 1.69 1.31 16.18
CA VAL A 259 1.08 2.47 15.53
C VAL A 259 1.61 3.76 16.16
N GLU A 260 1.70 3.80 17.49
CA GLU A 260 2.21 4.95 18.24
C GLU A 260 3.65 5.27 17.82
N GLU A 261 4.49 4.25 17.69
CA GLU A 261 5.87 4.42 17.24
C GLU A 261 5.93 4.97 15.80
N ALA A 262 5.12 4.45 14.89
CA ALA A 262 5.04 4.94 13.52
C ALA A 262 4.66 6.41 13.45
N LEU A 263 3.68 6.83 14.26
CA LEU A 263 3.15 8.19 14.27
C LEU A 263 4.00 9.17 15.10
N THR A 264 4.82 8.67 16.04
CA THR A 264 5.69 9.51 16.85
C THR A 264 6.79 10.13 15.99
N VAL A 265 6.91 11.46 16.05
CA VAL A 265 8.03 12.16 15.41
C VAL A 265 9.30 11.85 16.20
N PRO A 266 10.29 11.17 15.63
CA PRO A 266 11.52 10.87 16.34
C PRO A 266 12.25 12.14 16.70
N GLY A 267 12.36 12.46 17.99
CA GLY A 267 13.22 13.51 18.50
C GLY A 267 13.05 14.86 17.80
N GLY A 268 11.80 15.26 17.57
CA GLY A 268 11.46 16.43 16.75
C GLY A 268 11.65 17.78 17.41
N ALA A 269 12.54 17.92 18.38
CA ALA A 269 13.08 19.23 18.69
C ALA A 269 14.26 19.49 17.73
N TYR A 270 14.17 20.49 16.86
CA TYR A 270 15.32 21.06 16.15
C TYR A 270 16.47 21.37 17.11
N PHE A 271 16.13 21.48 18.38
CA PHE A 271 17.03 21.69 19.50
C PHE A 271 16.69 20.67 20.59
N PRO A 272 17.22 19.42 20.53
CA PRO A 272 16.94 18.36 21.52
C PRO A 272 17.40 18.70 22.94
N GLU A 273 18.31 19.67 23.06
CA GLU A 273 18.77 20.26 24.33
C GLU A 273 17.75 21.21 24.97
N VAL A 274 16.76 21.72 24.21
CA VAL A 274 15.67 22.56 24.77
C VAL A 274 14.62 21.66 25.40
N ASN A 275 14.48 21.76 26.71
CA ASN A 275 13.53 21.02 27.52
C ASN A 275 12.87 21.92 28.58
N GLU A 276 12.06 21.37 29.45
CA GLU A 276 11.35 22.12 30.47
C GLU A 276 12.27 23.00 31.36
N ARG A 277 13.55 22.64 31.50
CA ARG A 277 14.53 23.44 32.27
C ARG A 277 14.93 24.73 31.55
N ASN A 278 14.66 24.85 30.28
CA ASN A 278 14.93 26.01 29.44
C ASN A 278 13.70 26.93 29.36
N THR A 279 12.59 26.56 29.99
CA THR A 279 11.37 27.39 30.06
C THR A 279 11.24 28.06 31.40
N ILE A 280 10.87 29.32 31.40
CA ILE A 280 10.56 30.09 32.61
C ILE A 280 9.17 30.71 32.47
N SER A 281 8.49 30.90 33.61
CA SER A 281 7.22 31.61 33.59
C SER A 281 7.44 33.10 33.22
N TYR A 282 6.48 33.69 32.52
CA TYR A 282 6.51 35.11 32.19
C TYR A 282 6.64 35.99 33.45
N ASP A 283 6.05 35.55 34.57
CA ASP A 283 6.08 36.25 35.85
C ASP A 283 7.47 36.24 36.52
N ASP A 284 8.34 35.34 36.09
CA ASP A 284 9.72 35.23 36.60
C ASP A 284 10.69 36.19 35.85
N LEU A 285 10.24 36.85 34.76
CA LEU A 285 11.01 37.82 34.03
C LEU A 285 11.05 39.15 34.79
N LYS A 286 12.16 39.39 35.50
CA LYS A 286 12.37 40.65 36.26
C LYS A 286 13.20 41.64 35.45
N GLY A 287 12.72 42.88 35.35
CA GLY A 287 13.46 44.01 34.79
C GLY A 287 13.01 44.47 33.40
N ASN A 288 13.65 45.54 32.91
CA ASN A 288 13.42 46.04 31.55
C ASN A 288 14.12 45.15 30.55
N VAL A 289 13.33 44.34 29.84
CA VAL A 289 13.83 43.44 28.78
C VAL A 289 13.47 43.99 27.41
N LEU A 290 14.43 43.97 26.49
CA LEU A 290 14.17 44.26 25.09
C LEU A 290 13.35 43.11 24.49
N LYS A 291 12.24 43.41 23.86
CA LYS A 291 11.35 42.46 23.24
C LYS A 291 11.55 42.49 21.73
N TYR A 292 11.76 41.34 21.15
CA TYR A 292 11.85 41.14 19.70
C TYR A 292 10.73 40.20 19.25
N VAL A 293 10.21 40.44 18.07
CA VAL A 293 9.30 39.51 17.39
C VAL A 293 10.01 39.01 16.16
N SER A 294 10.22 37.70 16.08
CA SER A 294 10.61 37.04 14.85
C SER A 294 9.36 36.47 14.18
N ILE A 295 9.18 36.79 12.92
CA ILE A 295 8.04 36.34 12.13
C ILE A 295 8.60 35.55 10.97
N ASP A 296 8.20 34.25 10.88
CA ASP A 296 8.50 33.41 9.76
C ASP A 296 7.23 33.26 8.91
N TYR A 297 7.33 33.63 7.63
CA TYR A 297 6.25 33.48 6.65
C TYR A 297 6.53 32.25 5.80
N GLY A 298 6.01 31.09 6.23
CA GLY A 298 5.94 29.91 5.36
C GLY A 298 4.74 29.99 4.42
N LEU A 299 4.79 29.26 3.32
CA LEU A 299 3.66 29.15 2.39
C LEU A 299 2.46 28.44 3.05
N ASP A 300 2.72 27.60 4.04
CA ASP A 300 1.72 26.73 4.66
C ASP A 300 1.44 27.06 6.13
N MET A 301 2.33 27.77 6.79
CA MET A 301 2.15 28.18 8.20
C MET A 301 2.78 29.54 8.47
N PHE A 302 2.06 30.30 9.28
CA PHE A 302 2.55 31.56 9.90
C PHE A 302 3.02 31.23 11.31
N SER A 303 4.29 31.54 11.61
CA SER A 303 4.84 31.40 12.96
C SER A 303 5.35 32.78 13.44
N ALA A 304 4.88 33.17 14.61
CA ALA A 304 5.37 34.39 15.27
C ALA A 304 5.96 34.03 16.64
N HIS A 305 7.23 34.33 16.84
CA HIS A 305 7.93 34.10 18.10
C HIS A 305 8.27 35.42 18.77
N TRP A 306 7.87 35.55 20.04
CA TRP A 306 8.28 36.64 20.89
C TRP A 306 9.60 36.29 21.55
N LEU A 307 10.65 37.04 21.25
CA LEU A 307 11.97 36.86 21.82
C LEU A 307 12.28 38.00 22.79
N SER A 308 12.80 37.65 23.95
CA SER A 308 13.32 38.59 24.91
C SER A 308 14.79 38.30 25.18
N LEU A 309 15.67 39.24 24.91
CA LEU A 309 17.08 39.15 25.30
C LEU A 309 17.20 39.62 26.76
N ILE A 310 17.36 38.66 27.65
CA ILE A 310 17.87 38.91 29.00
C ILE A 310 19.39 38.87 28.86
N HIS A 311 20.06 39.89 29.30
CA HIS A 311 21.52 40.07 29.22
C HIS A 311 22.29 38.74 29.24
N ILE A 312 22.98 38.51 28.17
CA ILE A 312 24.13 37.58 28.15
C ILE A 312 25.31 38.29 28.80
#